data_e263d245bbe35e64c6761b6996962add
#
_entry.id   e263d245bbe35e64c6761b6996962add
#
_cell.length_a   1.000
_cell.length_b   1.000
_cell.length_c   1.000
_cell.angle_alpha   90.00
_cell.angle_beta   90.00
_cell.angle_gamma   90.00
#
_symmetry.space_group_name_H-M   'P 1'
#
loop_
_entity.id
_entity.type
_entity.pdbx_description
1 polymer ?
#
loop_
_entity_poly.entity_id
_entity_poly.type
_entity_poly.pdbx_seq_one_letter_code
_entity_poly.pdbx_strand_id
1 'polypeptide(L)'
;MKILILVDSHGDLATMCSAVDKEQPDMIIYLGDGIADAELVNQKYPNIQMIKTLGNKDSTKEDEEWVKYADISGKRFMMTHGHTFYKYEFTPDGKYELTQSGREEARQDILKLMSENNVDITLHGHIHEPFIYCHWMPKSKHGWIMCPGRIGRDVGFVSPMYGVLKIKESGALEWQFVEVE
;
A
#
# COMPACT_ATOMS: atom_id res chain seq x y z
N MET A 1 12.69 -9.36 9.33
CA MET A 1 12.54 -8.86 7.96
C MET A 1 12.01 -7.44 8.00
N LYS A 2 12.63 -6.51 7.27
CA LYS A 2 12.21 -5.10 7.16
C LYS A 2 11.69 -4.83 5.75
N ILE A 3 10.44 -4.41 5.62
CA ILE A 3 9.76 -4.15 4.36
C ILE A 3 9.50 -2.65 4.24
N LEU A 4 9.97 -2.03 3.16
CA LEU A 4 9.65 -0.65 2.80
C LEU A 4 8.41 -0.66 1.90
N ILE A 5 7.38 0.11 2.27
CA ILE A 5 6.13 0.17 1.53
C ILE A 5 5.97 1.58 0.95
N LEU A 6 5.93 1.64 -0.37
CA LEU A 6 5.87 2.86 -1.17
C LEU A 6 4.61 2.83 -2.04
N VAL A 7 4.03 3.99 -2.26
CA VAL A 7 2.84 4.16 -3.11
C VAL A 7 2.69 5.61 -3.55
N ASP A 8 2.00 5.83 -4.65
CA ASP A 8 1.60 7.17 -5.11
C ASP A 8 2.81 8.12 -5.25
N SER A 9 3.84 7.68 -6.00
CA SER A 9 5.05 8.47 -6.24
C SER A 9 4.83 9.62 -7.22
N HIS A 10 3.97 9.40 -8.22
CA HIS A 10 3.60 10.39 -9.25
C HIS A 10 4.80 11.14 -9.87
N GLY A 11 5.92 10.45 -10.11
CA GLY A 11 7.14 11.01 -10.71
C GLY A 11 8.23 11.40 -9.70
N ASP A 12 8.01 11.25 -8.39
CA ASP A 12 9.00 11.60 -7.36
C ASP A 12 9.98 10.45 -7.07
N LEU A 13 10.73 10.07 -8.09
CA LEU A 13 11.78 9.04 -8.00
C LEU A 13 12.84 9.38 -6.95
N ALA A 14 13.19 10.65 -6.80
CA ALA A 14 14.25 11.08 -5.90
C ALA A 14 13.89 10.75 -4.44
N THR A 15 12.66 11.03 -4.05
CA THR A 15 12.15 10.73 -2.71
C THR A 15 12.08 9.22 -2.47
N MET A 16 11.65 8.42 -3.46
CA MET A 16 11.67 6.97 -3.35
C MET A 16 13.09 6.43 -3.11
N CYS A 17 14.07 6.89 -3.89
CA CYS A 17 15.47 6.50 -3.71
C CYS A 17 16.00 6.90 -2.33
N SER A 18 15.70 8.13 -1.86
CA SER A 18 16.06 8.57 -0.51
C SER A 18 15.49 7.67 0.58
N ALA A 19 14.24 7.22 0.45
CA ALA A 19 13.62 6.29 1.38
C ALA A 19 14.34 4.94 1.39
N VAL A 20 14.70 4.40 0.22
CA VAL A 20 15.48 3.15 0.13
C VAL A 20 16.86 3.29 0.77
N ASP A 21 17.57 4.37 0.48
CA ASP A 21 18.91 4.64 1.02
C ASP A 21 18.87 4.83 2.56
N LYS A 22 17.85 5.50 3.09
CA LYS A 22 17.65 5.71 4.53
C LYS A 22 17.28 4.41 5.25
N GLU A 23 16.33 3.67 4.68
CA GLU A 23 15.74 2.51 5.37
C GLU A 23 16.55 1.22 5.18
N GLN A 24 17.33 1.08 4.11
CA GLN A 24 18.07 -0.15 3.79
C GLN A 24 17.19 -1.41 3.99
N PRO A 25 16.06 -1.54 3.27
CA PRO A 25 15.08 -2.60 3.50
C PRO A 25 15.56 -3.95 2.95
N ASP A 26 15.03 -5.04 3.51
CA ASP A 26 15.20 -6.39 2.96
C ASP A 26 14.33 -6.60 1.71
N MET A 27 13.20 -5.89 1.61
CA MET A 27 12.23 -5.98 0.53
C MET A 27 11.51 -4.64 0.35
N ILE A 28 11.09 -4.36 -0.89
CA ILE A 28 10.23 -3.23 -1.23
C ILE A 28 8.87 -3.76 -1.71
N ILE A 29 7.78 -3.16 -1.25
CA ILE A 29 6.45 -3.33 -1.81
C ILE A 29 6.00 -1.98 -2.37
N TYR A 30 5.71 -1.94 -3.68
CA TYR A 30 5.19 -0.76 -4.36
C TYR A 30 3.73 -0.96 -4.74
N LEU A 31 2.86 -0.03 -4.34
CA LEU A 31 1.41 -0.21 -4.42
C LEU A 31 0.73 0.63 -5.52
N GLY A 32 1.47 1.05 -6.54
CA GLY A 32 0.93 1.69 -7.74
C GLY A 32 0.94 3.22 -7.73
N ASP A 33 0.46 3.78 -8.84
CA ASP A 33 0.48 5.19 -9.24
C ASP A 33 1.90 5.78 -9.31
N GLY A 34 2.67 5.24 -10.28
CA GLY A 34 4.05 5.58 -10.57
C GLY A 34 4.90 4.34 -10.86
N ILE A 35 4.36 3.36 -11.59
CA ILE A 35 5.06 2.11 -11.91
C ILE A 35 6.40 2.35 -12.62
N ALA A 36 6.50 3.41 -13.44
CA ALA A 36 7.76 3.78 -14.09
C ALA A 36 8.86 4.15 -13.09
N ASP A 37 8.50 4.87 -12.01
CA ASP A 37 9.44 5.20 -10.93
C ASP A 37 9.88 3.94 -10.20
N ALA A 38 8.94 3.02 -9.91
CA ALA A 38 9.24 1.74 -9.27
C ALA A 38 10.18 0.88 -10.11
N GLU A 39 10.06 0.91 -11.44
CA GLU A 39 11.00 0.22 -12.34
C GLU A 39 12.41 0.82 -12.26
N LEU A 40 12.53 2.15 -12.20
CA LEU A 40 13.83 2.81 -12.05
C LEU A 40 14.45 2.54 -10.67
N VAL A 41 13.66 2.51 -9.61
CA VAL A 41 14.12 2.09 -8.27
C VAL A 41 14.63 0.63 -8.32
N ASN A 42 13.86 -0.26 -8.93
CA ASN A 42 14.26 -1.67 -9.05
C ASN A 42 15.56 -1.86 -9.84
N GLN A 43 15.78 -1.06 -10.88
CA GLN A 43 17.03 -1.06 -11.63
C GLN A 43 18.22 -0.51 -10.80
N LYS A 44 17.99 0.52 -10.00
CA LYS A 44 19.02 1.12 -9.14
C LYS A 44 19.39 0.21 -7.96
N TYR A 45 18.44 -0.56 -7.43
CA TYR A 45 18.64 -1.45 -6.28
C TYR A 45 18.34 -2.92 -6.64
N PRO A 46 19.07 -3.53 -7.58
CA PRO A 46 18.73 -4.84 -8.14
C PRO A 46 18.84 -6.01 -7.14
N ASN A 47 19.50 -5.81 -6.02
CA ASN A 47 19.66 -6.82 -4.97
C ASN A 47 18.51 -6.79 -3.93
N ILE A 48 17.60 -5.81 -4.01
CA ILE A 48 16.44 -5.73 -3.12
C ILE A 48 15.23 -6.27 -3.87
N GLN A 49 14.63 -7.33 -3.36
CA GLN A 49 13.41 -7.89 -3.96
C GLN A 49 12.28 -6.85 -3.93
N MET A 50 11.58 -6.67 -5.05
CA MET A 50 10.45 -5.77 -5.15
C MET A 50 9.19 -6.49 -5.65
N ILE A 51 8.07 -6.30 -4.92
CA ILE A 51 6.74 -6.66 -5.39
C ILE A 51 6.01 -5.37 -5.77
N LYS A 52 5.38 -5.37 -6.95
CA LYS A 52 4.68 -4.19 -7.50
C LYS A 52 3.24 -4.53 -7.85
N THR A 53 2.33 -3.61 -7.54
CA THR A 53 0.97 -3.57 -8.09
C THR A 53 0.80 -2.34 -8.97
N LEU A 54 -0.25 -2.30 -9.77
CA LEU A 54 -0.58 -1.14 -10.59
C LEU A 54 -1.62 -0.27 -9.91
N GLY A 55 -1.53 1.02 -10.15
CA GLY A 55 -2.54 2.00 -9.77
C GLY A 55 -3.37 2.49 -10.97
N ASN A 56 -4.40 3.27 -10.70
CA ASN A 56 -5.31 3.77 -11.74
C ASN A 56 -4.68 4.86 -12.64
N LYS A 57 -3.50 5.36 -12.30
CA LYS A 57 -2.72 6.28 -13.17
C LYS A 57 -1.63 5.58 -13.96
N ASP A 58 -1.36 4.31 -13.68
CA ASP A 58 -0.40 3.53 -14.43
C ASP A 58 -1.02 3.05 -15.75
N SER A 59 -0.23 3.05 -16.83
CA SER A 59 -0.66 2.48 -18.11
C SER A 59 -0.79 0.97 -17.96
N THR A 60 -1.99 0.45 -18.22
CA THR A 60 -2.27 -0.99 -18.09
C THR A 60 -2.34 -1.67 -19.46
N LYS A 61 -1.83 -2.90 -19.51
CA LYS A 61 -2.27 -3.89 -20.50
C LYS A 61 -3.46 -4.64 -19.90
N GLU A 62 -4.39 -5.07 -20.72
CA GLU A 62 -5.71 -5.63 -20.34
C GLU A 62 -5.67 -6.84 -19.37
N ASP A 63 -4.51 -7.46 -19.13
CA ASP A 63 -4.35 -8.70 -18.37
C ASP A 63 -3.61 -8.53 -17.02
N GLU A 64 -3.44 -7.31 -16.49
CA GLU A 64 -2.66 -7.12 -15.27
C GLU A 64 -3.51 -7.19 -14.00
N GLU A 65 -3.06 -8.00 -13.03
CA GLU A 65 -3.75 -8.21 -11.76
C GLU A 65 -3.66 -6.97 -10.86
N TRP A 66 -4.81 -6.37 -10.53
CA TRP A 66 -4.95 -5.26 -9.58
C TRP A 66 -4.74 -5.67 -8.12
N VAL A 67 -4.83 -6.96 -7.84
CA VAL A 67 -4.65 -7.53 -6.51
C VAL A 67 -3.63 -8.65 -6.59
N LYS A 68 -2.58 -8.58 -5.77
CA LYS A 68 -1.55 -9.61 -5.67
C LYS A 68 -1.54 -10.22 -4.27
N TYR A 69 -1.28 -11.52 -4.23
CA TYR A 69 -1.11 -12.26 -2.99
C TYR A 69 0.31 -12.80 -2.90
N ALA A 70 0.90 -12.76 -1.70
CA ALA A 70 2.20 -13.36 -1.44
C ALA A 70 2.31 -13.83 0.02
N ASP A 71 3.08 -14.89 0.23
CA ASP A 71 3.47 -15.33 1.57
C ASP A 71 4.87 -14.79 1.89
N ILE A 72 4.96 -13.91 2.89
CA ILE A 72 6.19 -13.20 3.27
C ILE A 72 6.41 -13.39 4.77
N SER A 73 7.54 -14.00 5.14
CA SER A 73 7.91 -14.25 6.54
C SER A 73 6.79 -14.87 7.38
N GLY A 74 6.09 -15.86 6.82
CA GLY A 74 5.01 -16.58 7.50
C GLY A 74 3.69 -15.82 7.66
N LYS A 75 3.53 -14.70 6.95
CA LYS A 75 2.29 -13.92 6.84
C LYS A 75 1.80 -13.91 5.40
N ARG A 76 0.48 -14.06 5.21
CA ARG A 76 -0.14 -13.95 3.90
C ARG A 76 -0.60 -12.52 3.66
N PHE A 77 -0.04 -11.94 2.60
CA PHE A 77 -0.32 -10.58 2.17
C PHE A 77 -1.33 -10.54 1.03
N MET A 78 -2.18 -9.53 1.04
CA MET A 78 -2.90 -9.00 -0.10
C MET A 78 -2.38 -7.60 -0.38
N MET A 79 -1.98 -7.33 -1.61
CA MET A 79 -1.41 -6.06 -2.05
C MET A 79 -2.24 -5.53 -3.22
N THR A 80 -2.66 -4.29 -3.14
CA THR A 80 -3.46 -3.61 -4.16
C THR A 80 -3.20 -2.12 -4.12
N HIS A 81 -3.45 -1.41 -5.22
CA HIS A 81 -3.48 0.05 -5.13
C HIS A 81 -4.68 0.56 -4.33
N GLY A 82 -5.83 -0.07 -4.46
CA GLY A 82 -7.03 0.26 -3.67
C GLY A 82 -8.17 0.95 -4.45
N HIS A 83 -7.91 1.48 -5.64
CA HIS A 83 -8.90 2.22 -6.45
C HIS A 83 -10.13 1.38 -6.86
N THR A 84 -10.04 0.07 -6.84
CA THR A 84 -11.18 -0.83 -7.10
C THR A 84 -12.13 -0.94 -5.91
N PHE A 85 -11.65 -0.60 -4.71
CA PHE A 85 -12.41 -0.62 -3.46
C PHE A 85 -12.88 0.79 -3.07
N TYR A 86 -11.94 1.73 -2.96
CA TYR A 86 -12.21 3.10 -2.52
C TYR A 86 -12.65 3.95 -3.71
N LYS A 87 -13.96 4.19 -3.84
CA LYS A 87 -14.56 4.96 -4.93
C LYS A 87 -14.93 6.36 -4.44
N TYR A 88 -14.46 7.35 -5.17
CA TYR A 88 -14.85 8.74 -4.95
C TYR A 88 -16.19 9.01 -5.64
N GLU A 89 -17.04 9.76 -4.99
CA GLU A 89 -18.39 10.07 -5.45
C GLU A 89 -18.68 11.57 -5.35
N PHE A 90 -19.61 12.05 -6.19
CA PHE A 90 -20.15 13.40 -6.01
C PHE A 90 -21.17 13.39 -4.88
N THR A 91 -20.92 14.20 -3.86
CA THR A 91 -21.86 14.41 -2.75
C THR A 91 -23.00 15.36 -3.16
N PRO A 92 -24.14 15.39 -2.45
CA PRO A 92 -25.25 16.28 -2.77
C PRO A 92 -24.89 17.78 -2.78
N ASP A 93 -23.85 18.19 -2.04
CA ASP A 93 -23.31 19.56 -2.04
C ASP A 93 -22.26 19.80 -3.16
N GLY A 94 -22.09 18.83 -4.07
CA GLY A 94 -21.28 18.95 -5.28
C GLY A 94 -19.78 18.71 -5.10
N LYS A 95 -19.35 18.20 -3.96
CA LYS A 95 -17.94 17.80 -3.75
C LYS A 95 -17.70 16.41 -4.31
N TYR A 96 -16.49 16.20 -4.83
CA TYR A 96 -16.01 14.88 -5.25
C TYR A 96 -15.10 14.33 -4.17
N GLU A 97 -15.61 13.43 -3.35
CA GLU A 97 -14.89 12.92 -2.18
C GLU A 97 -15.16 11.43 -1.91
N LEU A 98 -14.29 10.82 -1.11
CA LEU A 98 -14.50 9.50 -0.56
C LEU A 98 -15.36 9.63 0.71
N THR A 99 -16.62 9.30 0.58
CA THR A 99 -17.61 9.40 1.67
C THR A 99 -17.32 8.40 2.80
N GLN A 100 -17.87 8.66 3.99
CA GLN A 100 -17.76 7.73 5.12
C GLN A 100 -18.41 6.37 4.80
N SER A 101 -19.52 6.34 4.07
CA SER A 101 -20.14 5.11 3.59
C SER A 101 -19.26 4.37 2.60
N GLY A 102 -18.66 5.07 1.63
CA GLY A 102 -17.71 4.48 0.68
C GLY A 102 -16.47 3.89 1.34
N ARG A 103 -15.97 4.52 2.40
CA ARG A 103 -14.86 3.97 3.22
C ARG A 103 -15.27 2.68 3.93
N GLU A 104 -16.49 2.63 4.48
CA GLU A 104 -17.01 1.45 5.17
C GLU A 104 -17.24 0.30 4.19
N GLU A 105 -17.84 0.55 3.04
CA GLU A 105 -18.05 -0.44 1.98
C GLU A 105 -16.70 -1.03 1.51
N ALA A 106 -15.73 -0.18 1.20
CA ALA A 106 -14.39 -0.61 0.82
C ALA A 106 -13.75 -1.52 1.88
N ARG A 107 -13.89 -1.14 3.15
CA ARG A 107 -13.36 -1.94 4.27
C ARG A 107 -14.02 -3.31 4.34
N GLN A 108 -15.35 -3.39 4.18
CA GLN A 108 -16.09 -4.66 4.21
C GLN A 108 -15.68 -5.57 3.05
N ASP A 109 -15.52 -5.03 1.85
CA ASP A 109 -15.06 -5.79 0.69
C ASP A 109 -13.64 -6.34 0.89
N ILE A 110 -12.73 -5.52 1.43
CA ILE A 110 -11.37 -5.95 1.77
C ILE A 110 -11.40 -7.07 2.83
N LEU A 111 -12.17 -6.91 3.91
CA LEU A 111 -12.29 -7.92 4.97
C LEU A 111 -12.87 -9.24 4.46
N LYS A 112 -13.82 -9.18 3.54
CA LYS A 112 -14.38 -10.36 2.85
C LYS A 112 -13.28 -11.10 2.09
N LEU A 113 -12.52 -10.41 1.24
CA LEU A 113 -11.41 -11.01 0.49
C LEU A 113 -10.31 -11.56 1.42
N MET A 114 -10.00 -10.85 2.51
CA MET A 114 -9.06 -11.34 3.51
C MET A 114 -9.52 -12.66 4.12
N SER A 115 -10.82 -12.78 4.44
CA SER A 115 -11.39 -14.01 4.99
C SER A 115 -11.36 -15.16 3.99
N GLU A 116 -11.78 -14.92 2.75
CA GLU A 116 -11.84 -15.92 1.68
C GLU A 116 -10.46 -16.45 1.29
N ASN A 117 -9.42 -15.61 1.37
CA ASN A 117 -8.06 -15.94 0.93
C ASN A 117 -7.07 -16.18 2.10
N ASN A 118 -7.56 -16.24 3.34
CA ASN A 118 -6.75 -16.39 4.57
C ASN A 118 -5.64 -15.33 4.73
N VAL A 119 -5.90 -14.11 4.31
CA VAL A 119 -4.96 -12.98 4.37
C VAL A 119 -4.77 -12.52 5.82
N ASP A 120 -3.53 -12.24 6.20
CA ASP A 120 -3.17 -11.65 7.50
C ASP A 120 -3.02 -10.13 7.41
N ILE A 121 -2.49 -9.65 6.27
CA ILE A 121 -2.14 -8.23 6.07
C ILE A 121 -2.57 -7.79 4.69
N THR A 122 -3.39 -6.74 4.61
CA THR A 122 -3.69 -6.03 3.38
C THR A 122 -2.92 -4.71 3.35
N LEU A 123 -2.20 -4.47 2.26
CA LEU A 123 -1.53 -3.21 1.98
C LEU A 123 -2.20 -2.54 0.78
N HIS A 124 -2.51 -1.25 0.89
CA HIS A 124 -3.07 -0.47 -0.22
C HIS A 124 -2.63 1.00 -0.17
N GLY A 125 -2.93 1.75 -1.23
CA GLY A 125 -2.69 3.17 -1.42
C GLY A 125 -3.95 3.93 -1.81
N HIS A 126 -3.87 4.77 -2.86
CA HIS A 126 -4.95 5.48 -3.54
C HIS A 126 -5.61 6.63 -2.75
N ILE A 127 -5.89 6.43 -1.48
CA ILE A 127 -6.58 7.44 -0.65
C ILE A 127 -5.64 8.52 -0.12
N HIS A 128 -4.34 8.36 -0.27
CA HIS A 128 -3.28 9.27 0.18
C HIS A 128 -3.27 9.57 1.68
N GLU A 129 -4.02 8.82 2.48
CA GLU A 129 -4.14 9.00 3.93
C GLU A 129 -3.48 7.84 4.66
N PRO A 130 -2.54 8.08 5.58
CA PRO A 130 -1.92 7.00 6.34
C PRO A 130 -2.87 6.48 7.40
N PHE A 131 -3.05 5.16 7.47
CA PHE A 131 -3.78 4.52 8.57
C PHE A 131 -3.40 3.06 8.77
N ILE A 132 -3.73 2.55 9.95
CA ILE A 132 -3.72 1.13 10.29
C ILE A 132 -5.07 0.77 10.89
N TYR A 133 -5.66 -0.29 10.40
CA TYR A 133 -6.88 -0.88 10.93
C TYR A 133 -6.62 -2.34 11.28
N CYS A 134 -6.95 -2.73 12.52
CA CYS A 134 -6.87 -4.11 13.00
C CYS A 134 -8.27 -4.67 13.22
N HIS A 135 -8.54 -5.84 12.68
CA HIS A 135 -9.82 -6.53 12.80
C HIS A 135 -9.66 -7.97 13.29
N TRP A 136 -10.63 -8.44 14.08
CA TRP A 136 -10.73 -9.83 14.45
C TRP A 136 -11.29 -10.63 13.27
N MET A 137 -10.45 -11.51 12.73
CA MET A 137 -10.80 -12.43 11.66
C MET A 137 -11.32 -13.76 12.22
N PRO A 138 -12.02 -14.59 11.42
CA PRO A 138 -12.34 -15.96 11.79
C PRO A 138 -11.10 -16.73 12.28
N LYS A 139 -11.30 -17.74 13.13
CA LYS A 139 -10.23 -18.53 13.76
C LYS A 139 -9.36 -17.73 14.75
N SER A 140 -9.91 -16.68 15.36
CA SER A 140 -9.27 -15.90 16.42
C SER A 140 -7.89 -15.32 16.03
N LYS A 141 -7.73 -14.93 14.77
CA LYS A 141 -6.54 -14.23 14.31
C LYS A 141 -6.83 -12.73 14.06
N HIS A 142 -5.79 -11.91 14.13
CA HIS A 142 -5.87 -10.51 13.73
C HIS A 142 -5.60 -10.39 12.23
N GLY A 143 -6.46 -9.63 11.53
CA GLY A 143 -6.24 -9.12 10.20
C GLY A 143 -5.88 -7.64 10.24
N TRP A 144 -4.93 -7.22 9.42
CA TRP A 144 -4.45 -5.84 9.35
C TRP A 144 -4.71 -5.25 7.97
N ILE A 145 -5.28 -4.04 7.93
CA ILE A 145 -5.37 -3.23 6.71
C ILE A 145 -4.52 -2.00 6.94
N MET A 146 -3.57 -1.74 6.06
CA MET A 146 -2.57 -0.69 6.22
C MET A 146 -2.43 0.11 4.93
N CYS A 147 -2.45 1.44 5.06
CA CYS A 147 -2.14 2.38 4.00
C CYS A 147 -0.99 3.29 4.47
N PRO A 148 0.13 3.41 3.75
CA PRO A 148 1.25 4.25 4.18
C PRO A 148 1.02 5.75 3.93
N GLY A 149 -0.06 6.14 3.25
CA GLY A 149 -0.26 7.47 2.72
C GLY A 149 0.21 7.54 1.26
N ARG A 150 1.05 8.52 0.92
CA ARG A 150 1.68 8.69 -0.39
C ARG A 150 3.12 9.17 -0.24
N ILE A 151 4.00 8.81 -1.16
CA ILE A 151 5.39 9.24 -1.11
C ILE A 151 5.69 10.49 -1.98
N GLY A 152 4.89 10.72 -3.03
CA GLY A 152 5.08 11.86 -3.93
C GLY A 152 4.79 13.21 -3.25
N ARG A 153 5.67 14.20 -3.48
CA ARG A 153 5.59 15.52 -2.83
C ARG A 153 4.57 16.44 -3.48
N ASP A 154 4.35 16.34 -4.77
CA ASP A 154 3.60 17.33 -5.55
C ASP A 154 2.08 17.04 -5.63
N VAL A 155 1.55 16.17 -4.79
CA VAL A 155 0.14 15.74 -4.86
C VAL A 155 -0.57 15.96 -3.52
N GLY A 156 -1.55 16.85 -3.50
CA GLY A 156 -2.49 17.07 -2.37
C GLY A 156 -1.91 17.81 -1.16
N PHE A 157 -2.69 17.84 -0.06
CA PHE A 157 -2.42 18.66 1.13
C PHE A 157 -1.85 17.86 2.32
N VAL A 158 -1.65 16.54 2.16
CA VAL A 158 -1.10 15.69 3.22
C VAL A 158 0.41 15.57 3.02
N SER A 159 1.18 15.66 4.09
CA SER A 159 2.64 15.46 4.06
C SER A 159 2.98 14.11 3.40
N PRO A 160 3.98 14.06 2.52
CA PRO A 160 4.43 12.81 1.92
C PRO A 160 4.98 11.86 2.97
N MET A 161 4.59 10.60 2.87
CA MET A 161 4.92 9.55 3.84
C MET A 161 5.17 8.21 3.15
N TYR A 162 5.88 7.34 3.84
CA TYR A 162 6.00 5.94 3.47
C TYR A 162 5.84 5.03 4.70
N GLY A 163 5.61 3.75 4.47
CA GLY A 163 5.47 2.75 5.52
C GLY A 163 6.73 1.92 5.68
N VAL A 164 7.08 1.60 6.93
CA VAL A 164 8.07 0.58 7.27
C VAL A 164 7.40 -0.49 8.11
N LEU A 165 7.38 -1.72 7.60
CA LEU A 165 6.86 -2.88 8.33
C LEU A 165 8.02 -3.79 8.70
N LYS A 166 8.19 -4.05 9.99
CA LYS A 166 9.13 -5.06 10.49
C LYS A 166 8.37 -6.29 10.96
N ILE A 167 8.74 -7.45 10.43
CA ILE A 167 8.24 -8.75 10.88
C ILE A 167 9.36 -9.41 11.67
N LYS A 168 9.14 -9.57 12.98
CA LYS A 168 10.10 -10.22 13.88
C LYS A 168 10.09 -11.73 13.71
N GLU A 169 11.12 -12.42 14.16
CA GLU A 169 11.19 -13.88 14.18
C GLU A 169 10.04 -14.52 14.95
N SER A 170 9.54 -13.83 15.99
CA SER A 170 8.34 -14.24 16.74
C SER A 170 7.03 -14.11 15.93
N GLY A 171 7.06 -13.54 14.73
CA GLY A 171 5.89 -13.20 13.93
C GLY A 171 5.18 -11.90 14.36
N ALA A 172 5.72 -11.19 15.36
CA ALA A 172 5.20 -9.88 15.76
C ALA A 172 5.47 -8.83 14.69
N LEU A 173 4.51 -7.92 14.53
CA LEU A 173 4.54 -6.84 13.55
C LEU A 173 4.86 -5.51 14.25
N GLU A 174 5.76 -4.75 13.66
CA GLU A 174 6.01 -3.35 14.00
C GLU A 174 5.81 -2.51 12.74
N TRP A 175 4.87 -1.59 12.79
CA TRP A 175 4.56 -0.66 11.70
C TRP A 175 4.97 0.76 12.09
N GLN A 176 5.59 1.46 11.17
CA GLN A 176 5.97 2.86 11.31
C GLN A 176 5.57 3.64 10.06
N PHE A 177 4.91 4.78 10.27
CA PHE A 177 4.81 5.82 9.25
C PHE A 177 6.03 6.72 9.34
N VAL A 178 6.64 7.02 8.20
CA VAL A 178 7.80 7.91 8.12
C VAL A 178 7.47 9.07 7.21
N GLU A 179 7.46 10.28 7.77
CA GLU A 179 7.30 11.51 7.01
C GLU A 179 8.58 11.78 6.22
N VAL A 180 8.39 12.24 4.98
CA VAL A 180 9.48 12.65 4.09
C VAL A 180 9.86 14.09 4.43
N GLU A 181 11.12 14.31 4.77
CA GLU A 181 11.70 15.64 5.06
C GLU A 181 11.95 16.45 3.79
#